data_55e6fa0323e8918905acc513a4ca8b34
#
_entry.id   55e6fa0323e8918905acc513a4ca8b34
#
_cell.length_a   1.000
_cell.length_b   1.000
_cell.length_c   1.000
_cell.angle_alpha   90.00
_cell.angle_beta   90.00
_cell.angle_gamma   90.00
#
_symmetry.space_group_name_H-M   'P 1'
#
loop_
_entity.id
_entity.type
_entity.pdbx_description
1 polymer ?
#
loop_
_entity_poly.entity_id
_entity_poly.type
_entity_poly.pdbx_seq_one_letter_code
_entity_poly.pdbx_strand_id
1 'polypeptide(L)'
;MKTLSVQMSRYQMLRRTVEMLNRLHFRSEIDTLVGSLPLGWKQKLAFSIATLHRPEVVFLDEPTGGVDPVTRRQFWEMIYEAASGGTTVFVTTHYMDEAEYCSRVSIMVDGKVKALGSPAELKKQYAVGSMDAVFRILARSAKRGE
;
A
#
# COMPACT_ATOMS: atom_id res chain seq x y z
N MET A 1 -10.48 26.96 -8.00
CA MET A 1 -10.28 25.53 -7.75
C MET A 1 -11.62 24.91 -7.42
N LYS A 2 -12.22 24.14 -8.33
CA LYS A 2 -13.48 23.43 -8.06
C LYS A 2 -13.11 22.11 -7.38
N THR A 3 -13.42 21.98 -6.12
CA THR A 3 -13.38 20.70 -5.40
C THR A 3 -14.46 19.81 -5.99
N LEU A 4 -14.07 18.88 -6.85
CA LEU A 4 -14.96 17.81 -7.34
C LEU A 4 -15.17 16.83 -6.19
N SER A 5 -16.05 17.18 -5.25
CA SER A 5 -16.63 16.18 -4.36
C SER A 5 -17.55 15.31 -5.22
N VAL A 6 -17.11 14.09 -5.50
CA VAL A 6 -17.98 13.07 -6.11
C VAL A 6 -19.03 12.72 -5.06
N GLN A 7 -20.16 13.44 -5.07
CA GLN A 7 -21.32 13.10 -4.26
C GLN A 7 -21.92 11.80 -4.79
N MET A 8 -21.52 10.67 -4.20
CA MET A 8 -22.20 9.39 -4.47
C MET A 8 -23.59 9.41 -3.87
N SER A 9 -24.60 8.97 -4.64
CA SER A 9 -25.95 8.76 -4.11
C SER A 9 -25.94 7.68 -3.02
N ARG A 10 -26.90 7.74 -2.08
CA ARG A 10 -27.06 6.71 -1.02
C ARG A 10 -27.16 5.29 -1.62
N TYR A 11 -27.83 5.15 -2.74
CA TYR A 11 -27.98 3.87 -3.44
C TYR A 11 -26.65 3.37 -3.99
N GLN A 12 -25.85 4.24 -4.62
CA GLN A 12 -24.52 3.88 -5.13
C GLN A 12 -23.56 3.49 -4.00
N MET A 13 -23.62 4.19 -2.88
CA MET A 13 -22.82 3.86 -1.70
C MET A 13 -23.19 2.50 -1.13
N LEU A 14 -24.48 2.24 -0.92
CA LEU A 14 -24.96 0.96 -0.41
C LEU A 14 -24.56 -0.21 -1.32
N ARG A 15 -24.76 -0.07 -2.63
CA ARG A 15 -24.36 -1.08 -3.61
C ARG A 15 -22.88 -1.40 -3.53
N ARG A 16 -22.02 -0.37 -3.53
CA ARG A 16 -20.55 -0.55 -3.44
C ARG A 16 -20.13 -1.16 -2.10
N THR A 17 -20.79 -0.79 -1.01
CA THR A 17 -20.53 -1.40 0.31
C THR A 17 -20.83 -2.90 0.28
N VAL A 18 -21.96 -3.30 -0.27
CA VAL A 18 -22.33 -4.73 -0.40
C VAL A 18 -21.34 -5.48 -1.30
N GLU A 19 -20.97 -4.90 -2.44
CA GLU A 19 -19.96 -5.47 -3.34
C GLU A 19 -18.60 -5.63 -2.62
N MET A 20 -18.16 -4.62 -1.88
CA MET A 20 -16.93 -4.65 -1.08
C MET A 20 -16.94 -5.76 -0.02
N LEU A 21 -18.03 -5.85 0.77
CA LEU A 21 -18.17 -6.88 1.81
C LEU A 21 -18.16 -8.29 1.22
N ASN A 22 -18.78 -8.48 0.04
CA ASN A 22 -18.76 -9.75 -0.67
C ASN A 22 -17.34 -10.12 -1.14
N ARG A 23 -16.58 -9.17 -1.69
CA ARG A 23 -15.20 -9.39 -2.16
C ARG A 23 -14.25 -9.72 -1.02
N LEU A 24 -14.43 -9.10 0.12
CA LEU A 24 -13.63 -9.36 1.33
C LEU A 24 -14.04 -10.65 2.04
N HIS A 25 -15.11 -11.34 1.58
CA HIS A 25 -15.73 -12.47 2.30
C HIS A 25 -16.15 -12.12 3.73
N PHE A 26 -16.57 -10.88 3.96
CA PHE A 26 -16.93 -10.34 5.28
C PHE A 26 -18.38 -10.68 5.73
N ARG A 27 -19.09 -11.52 4.98
CA ARG A 27 -20.50 -11.82 5.31
C ARG A 27 -20.70 -12.46 6.69
N SER A 28 -19.76 -13.31 7.11
CA SER A 28 -19.77 -13.94 8.43
C SER A 28 -19.45 -12.97 9.56
N GLU A 29 -18.77 -11.87 9.26
CA GLU A 29 -18.25 -10.93 10.24
C GLU A 29 -19.02 -9.60 10.30
N ILE A 30 -20.17 -9.53 9.56
CA ILE A 30 -20.91 -8.27 9.40
C ILE A 30 -21.40 -7.68 10.72
N ASP A 31 -21.71 -8.55 11.70
CA ASP A 31 -22.14 -8.16 13.04
C ASP A 31 -20.99 -8.11 14.05
N THR A 32 -19.76 -8.36 13.61
CA THR A 32 -18.59 -8.35 14.48
C THR A 32 -18.08 -6.93 14.67
N LEU A 33 -17.82 -6.55 15.91
CA LEU A 33 -17.21 -5.26 16.20
C LEU A 33 -15.83 -5.16 15.54
N VAL A 34 -15.55 -4.06 14.84
CA VAL A 34 -14.26 -3.83 14.16
C VAL A 34 -13.08 -4.00 15.12
N GLY A 35 -13.26 -3.58 16.40
CA GLY A 35 -12.25 -3.76 17.44
C GLY A 35 -11.84 -5.21 17.68
N SER A 36 -12.74 -6.17 17.46
CA SER A 36 -12.51 -7.61 17.68
C SER A 36 -11.93 -8.33 16.46
N LEU A 37 -11.89 -7.68 15.29
CA LEU A 37 -11.32 -8.28 14.09
C LEU A 37 -9.79 -8.47 14.22
N PRO A 38 -9.22 -9.52 13.64
CA PRO A 38 -7.77 -9.65 13.48
C PRO A 38 -7.17 -8.47 12.72
N LEU A 39 -5.90 -8.13 12.98
CA LEU A 39 -5.24 -6.96 12.41
C LEU A 39 -5.33 -6.90 10.88
N GLY A 40 -5.03 -8.00 10.21
CA GLY A 40 -5.08 -8.05 8.74
C GLY A 40 -6.48 -7.80 8.16
N TRP A 41 -7.53 -8.20 8.87
CA TRP A 41 -8.90 -7.88 8.49
C TRP A 41 -9.22 -6.41 8.67
N LYS A 42 -8.78 -5.79 9.77
CA LYS A 42 -8.91 -4.35 10.00
C LYS A 42 -8.25 -3.55 8.89
N GLN A 43 -7.03 -3.94 8.49
CA GLN A 43 -6.28 -3.28 7.42
C GLN A 43 -6.99 -3.40 6.07
N LYS A 44 -7.45 -4.61 5.69
CA LYS A 44 -8.22 -4.82 4.45
C LYS A 44 -9.52 -4.01 4.43
N LEU A 45 -10.24 -3.96 5.56
CA LEU A 45 -11.45 -3.17 5.68
C LEU A 45 -11.15 -1.67 5.53
N ALA A 46 -10.14 -1.16 6.24
CA ALA A 46 -9.73 0.24 6.17
C ALA A 46 -9.35 0.66 4.74
N PHE A 47 -8.54 -0.15 4.05
CA PHE A 47 -8.16 0.09 2.67
C PHE A 47 -9.38 0.07 1.73
N SER A 48 -10.28 -0.89 1.90
CA SER A 48 -11.49 -0.99 1.09
C SER A 48 -12.42 0.20 1.26
N ILE A 49 -12.55 0.72 2.50
CA ILE A 49 -13.32 1.94 2.79
C ILE A 49 -12.64 3.15 2.14
N ALA A 50 -11.31 3.27 2.26
CA ALA A 50 -10.54 4.36 1.67
C ALA A 50 -10.65 4.40 0.14
N THR A 51 -10.82 3.25 -0.52
CA THR A 51 -10.93 3.14 -1.98
C THR A 51 -12.38 3.10 -2.50
N LEU A 52 -13.37 3.03 -1.61
CA LEU A 52 -14.80 2.87 -1.96
C LEU A 52 -15.31 3.97 -2.91
N HIS A 53 -14.86 5.19 -2.73
CA HIS A 53 -15.24 6.36 -3.53
C HIS A 53 -14.37 6.55 -4.77
N ARG A 54 -13.45 5.61 -5.07
CA ARG A 54 -12.49 5.64 -6.19
C ARG A 54 -11.65 6.92 -6.21
N PRO A 55 -10.82 7.15 -5.20
CA PRO A 55 -9.94 8.31 -5.14
C PRO A 55 -8.88 8.25 -6.24
N GLU A 56 -8.36 9.39 -6.68
CA GLU A 56 -7.23 9.45 -7.60
C GLU A 56 -5.93 9.02 -6.93
N VAL A 57 -5.78 9.31 -5.62
CA VAL A 57 -4.58 9.01 -4.84
C VAL A 57 -4.95 8.46 -3.47
N VAL A 58 -4.23 7.43 -3.02
CA VAL A 58 -4.32 6.87 -1.67
C VAL A 58 -2.92 6.80 -1.06
N PHE A 59 -2.79 7.24 0.18
CA PHE A 59 -1.58 7.10 0.97
C PHE A 59 -1.76 6.03 2.03
N LEU A 60 -0.82 5.09 2.09
CA LEU A 60 -0.79 3.98 3.03
C LEU A 60 0.52 4.03 3.82
N ASP A 61 0.41 4.13 5.13
CA ASP A 61 1.56 4.16 6.02
C ASP A 61 1.74 2.79 6.68
N GLU A 62 2.81 2.08 6.30
CA GLU A 62 3.16 0.72 6.75
C GLU A 62 1.95 -0.26 6.78
N PRO A 63 1.16 -0.38 5.71
CA PRO A 63 -0.14 -1.02 5.76
C PRO A 63 -0.10 -2.52 6.03
N THR A 64 1.06 -3.14 5.92
CA THR A 64 1.29 -4.58 6.11
C THR A 64 2.08 -4.89 7.37
N GLY A 65 2.34 -3.88 8.20
CA GLY A 65 3.04 -4.05 9.47
C GLY A 65 2.30 -4.99 10.42
N GLY A 66 3.00 -6.00 10.95
CA GLY A 66 2.46 -6.92 11.95
C GLY A 66 1.46 -7.97 11.43
N VAL A 67 1.27 -8.12 10.12
CA VAL A 67 0.42 -9.17 9.55
C VAL A 67 1.25 -10.37 9.05
N ASP A 68 0.61 -11.53 9.01
CA ASP A 68 1.21 -12.74 8.47
C ASP A 68 1.49 -12.65 6.95
N PRO A 69 2.40 -13.48 6.41
CA PRO A 69 2.79 -13.40 5.00
C PRO A 69 1.63 -13.62 4.00
N VAL A 70 0.64 -14.45 4.35
CA VAL A 70 -0.52 -14.71 3.48
C VAL A 70 -1.40 -13.47 3.39
N THR A 71 -1.70 -12.87 4.54
CA THR A 71 -2.48 -11.63 4.62
C THR A 71 -1.76 -10.48 3.92
N ARG A 72 -0.42 -10.38 4.06
CA ARG A 72 0.41 -9.40 3.37
C ARG A 72 0.26 -9.52 1.85
N ARG A 73 0.39 -10.72 1.31
CA ARG A 73 0.23 -10.98 -0.12
C ARG A 73 -1.15 -10.57 -0.63
N GLN A 74 -2.22 -10.95 0.09
CA GLN A 74 -3.59 -10.58 -0.25
C GLN A 74 -3.80 -9.06 -0.22
N PHE A 75 -3.13 -8.36 0.70
CA PHE A 75 -3.19 -6.90 0.77
C PHE A 75 -2.53 -6.25 -0.46
N TRP A 76 -1.39 -6.77 -0.92
CA TRP A 76 -0.73 -6.31 -2.13
C TRP A 76 -1.58 -6.58 -3.39
N GLU A 77 -2.29 -7.70 -3.45
CA GLU A 77 -3.25 -7.98 -4.54
C GLU A 77 -4.36 -6.90 -4.59
N MET A 78 -4.86 -6.46 -3.43
CA MET A 78 -5.84 -5.36 -3.36
C MET A 78 -5.24 -4.01 -3.83
N ILE A 79 -3.97 -3.73 -3.49
CA ILE A 79 -3.26 -2.53 -3.98
C ILE A 79 -3.15 -2.56 -5.50
N TYR A 80 -2.74 -3.68 -6.09
CA TYR A 80 -2.64 -3.83 -7.54
C TYR A 80 -3.98 -3.64 -8.24
N GLU A 81 -5.04 -4.17 -7.66
CA GLU A 81 -6.38 -4.00 -8.22
C GLU A 81 -6.82 -2.52 -8.19
N ALA A 82 -6.58 -1.81 -7.11
CA ALA A 82 -6.87 -0.38 -7.02
C ALA A 82 -6.04 0.43 -8.03
N ALA A 83 -4.75 0.11 -8.17
CA ALA A 83 -3.86 0.75 -9.13
C ALA A 83 -4.28 0.48 -10.58
N SER A 84 -4.68 -0.75 -10.90
CA SER A 84 -5.22 -1.11 -12.21
C SER A 84 -6.54 -0.39 -12.52
N GLY A 85 -7.30 -0.04 -11.48
CA GLY A 85 -8.51 0.76 -11.56
C GLY A 85 -8.26 2.27 -11.72
N GLY A 86 -6.99 2.70 -11.82
CA GLY A 86 -6.59 4.10 -12.04
C GLY A 86 -6.28 4.90 -10.77
N THR A 87 -6.29 4.27 -9.59
CA THR A 87 -5.88 4.92 -8.33
C THR A 87 -4.35 4.90 -8.21
N THR A 88 -3.73 6.05 -7.97
CA THR A 88 -2.32 6.10 -7.58
C THR A 88 -2.20 5.73 -6.11
N VAL A 89 -1.46 4.65 -5.80
CA VAL A 89 -1.27 4.20 -4.41
C VAL A 89 0.15 4.50 -3.97
N PHE A 90 0.28 5.31 -2.93
CA PHE A 90 1.52 5.62 -2.25
C PHE A 90 1.64 4.76 -1.00
N VAL A 91 2.71 3.96 -0.91
CA VAL A 91 2.94 3.05 0.23
C VAL A 91 4.25 3.40 0.90
N THR A 92 4.26 3.63 2.22
CA THR A 92 5.49 3.60 3.00
C THR A 92 5.68 2.21 3.57
N THR A 93 6.92 1.73 3.58
CA THR A 93 7.28 0.44 4.19
C THR A 93 8.74 0.46 4.63
N HIS A 94 9.05 -0.28 5.67
CA HIS A 94 10.41 -0.61 6.06
C HIS A 94 10.83 -2.03 5.62
N TYR A 95 9.94 -2.77 4.95
CA TYR A 95 10.21 -4.08 4.38
C TYR A 95 10.75 -3.93 2.95
N MET A 96 12.02 -4.20 2.74
CA MET A 96 12.67 -4.00 1.43
C MET A 96 12.20 -5.02 0.37
N ASP A 97 11.68 -6.16 0.78
CA ASP A 97 11.02 -7.11 -0.11
C ASP A 97 9.72 -6.55 -0.71
N GLU A 98 9.00 -5.70 0.01
CA GLU A 98 7.81 -5.03 -0.51
C GLU A 98 8.13 -3.98 -1.58
N ALA A 99 9.31 -3.39 -1.53
CA ALA A 99 9.76 -2.48 -2.58
C ALA A 99 9.84 -3.14 -3.96
N GLU A 100 10.06 -4.48 -4.01
CA GLU A 100 10.04 -5.25 -5.26
C GLU A 100 8.66 -5.28 -5.93
N TYR A 101 7.58 -5.05 -5.17
CA TYR A 101 6.21 -5.03 -5.68
C TYR A 101 5.81 -3.67 -6.27
N CYS A 102 6.60 -2.63 -6.04
CA CYS A 102 6.29 -1.27 -6.49
C CYS A 102 6.76 -1.03 -7.92
N SER A 103 5.98 -0.27 -8.71
CA SER A 103 6.41 0.20 -10.02
C SER A 103 7.54 1.23 -9.92
N ARG A 104 7.55 2.01 -8.83
CA ARG A 104 8.54 3.04 -8.54
C ARG A 104 8.81 3.13 -7.05
N VAL A 105 10.08 3.28 -6.67
CA VAL A 105 10.54 3.31 -5.28
C VAL A 105 11.35 4.57 -5.04
N SER A 106 11.09 5.23 -3.91
CA SER A 106 11.89 6.30 -3.38
C SER A 106 12.54 5.83 -2.08
N ILE A 107 13.88 5.79 -2.02
CA ILE A 107 14.62 5.38 -0.83
C ILE A 107 15.05 6.62 -0.06
N MET A 108 14.62 6.72 1.19
CA MET A 108 15.00 7.78 2.12
C MET A 108 16.03 7.27 3.13
N VAL A 109 17.08 8.04 3.35
CA VAL A 109 18.08 7.81 4.39
C VAL A 109 18.41 9.16 5.00
N ASP A 110 18.40 9.26 6.33
CA ASP A 110 18.68 10.49 7.09
C ASP A 110 17.86 11.70 6.61
N GLY A 111 16.54 11.48 6.41
CA GLY A 111 15.60 12.51 5.98
C GLY A 111 15.77 13.01 4.53
N LYS A 112 16.63 12.38 3.74
CA LYS A 112 16.90 12.75 2.35
C LYS A 112 16.56 11.61 1.40
N VAL A 113 15.96 11.93 0.25
CA VAL A 113 15.79 10.97 -0.85
C VAL A 113 17.16 10.71 -1.46
N LYS A 114 17.64 9.48 -1.36
CA LYS A 114 18.95 9.04 -1.86
C LYS A 114 18.88 8.34 -3.21
N ALA A 115 17.76 7.71 -3.51
CA ALA A 115 17.52 7.05 -4.78
C ALA A 115 16.04 7.08 -5.14
N LEU A 116 15.75 7.15 -6.45
CA LEU A 116 14.39 7.15 -7.00
C LEU A 116 14.43 6.43 -8.35
N GLY A 117 13.61 5.41 -8.53
CA GLY A 117 13.51 4.63 -9.76
C GLY A 117 12.66 3.38 -9.60
N SER A 118 12.52 2.58 -10.64
CA SER A 118 11.95 1.24 -10.53
C SER A 118 12.92 0.30 -9.79
N PRO A 119 12.44 -0.77 -9.16
CA PRO A 119 13.31 -1.76 -8.53
C PRO A 119 14.37 -2.31 -9.48
N ALA A 120 14.02 -2.55 -10.74
CA ALA A 120 14.95 -3.06 -11.76
C ALA A 120 16.08 -2.03 -12.07
N GLU A 121 15.73 -0.76 -12.26
CA GLU A 121 16.68 0.32 -12.49
C GLU A 121 17.64 0.49 -11.31
N LEU A 122 17.09 0.51 -10.08
CA LEU A 122 17.90 0.68 -8.88
C LEU A 122 18.85 -0.51 -8.65
N LYS A 123 18.38 -1.74 -8.81
CA LYS A 123 19.24 -2.92 -8.73
C LYS A 123 20.35 -2.90 -9.75
N LYS A 124 20.07 -2.48 -10.98
CA LYS A 124 21.08 -2.30 -12.05
C LYS A 124 22.08 -1.19 -11.72
N GLN A 125 21.58 -0.04 -11.26
CA GLN A 125 22.42 1.13 -10.91
C GLN A 125 23.43 0.81 -9.82
N TYR A 126 23.04 0.04 -8.81
CA TYR A 126 23.90 -0.34 -7.68
C TYR A 126 24.59 -1.70 -7.86
N ALA A 127 24.42 -2.35 -9.02
CA ALA A 127 24.99 -3.66 -9.37
C ALA A 127 24.70 -4.74 -8.32
N VAL A 128 23.45 -4.83 -7.86
CA VAL A 128 23.00 -5.79 -6.82
C VAL A 128 21.72 -6.53 -7.24
N GLY A 129 21.43 -7.64 -6.56
CA GLY A 129 20.31 -8.53 -6.89
C GLY A 129 19.00 -8.23 -6.16
N SER A 130 18.99 -7.36 -5.13
CA SER A 130 17.78 -7.12 -4.32
C SER A 130 17.69 -5.68 -3.83
N MET A 131 16.46 -5.21 -3.54
CA MET A 131 16.22 -3.90 -2.98
C MET A 131 16.80 -3.75 -1.56
N ASP A 132 16.87 -4.84 -0.78
CA ASP A 132 17.55 -4.84 0.51
C ASP A 132 19.05 -4.51 0.36
N ALA A 133 19.72 -5.06 -0.66
CA ALA A 133 21.13 -4.74 -0.93
C ALA A 133 21.30 -3.28 -1.38
N VAL A 134 20.40 -2.73 -2.18
CA VAL A 134 20.41 -1.30 -2.54
C VAL A 134 20.32 -0.43 -1.28
N PHE A 135 19.33 -0.73 -0.42
CA PHE A 135 19.14 0.02 0.82
C PHE A 135 20.37 -0.03 1.73
N ARG A 136 20.99 -1.20 1.91
CA ARG A 136 22.21 -1.36 2.72
C ARG A 136 23.38 -0.53 2.21
N ILE A 137 23.55 -0.44 0.90
CA ILE A 137 24.60 0.41 0.30
C ILE A 137 24.36 1.88 0.64
N LEU A 138 23.12 2.35 0.44
CA LEU A 138 22.74 3.74 0.70
C LEU A 138 22.84 4.10 2.19
N ALA A 139 22.37 3.23 3.08
CA ALA A 139 22.46 3.44 4.52
C ALA A 139 23.90 3.47 5.05
N ARG A 140 24.80 2.64 4.48
CA ARG A 140 26.23 2.67 4.85
C ARG A 140 26.95 3.93 4.37
N SER A 141 26.57 4.45 3.20
CA SER A 141 27.17 5.67 2.66
C SER A 141 26.79 6.91 3.48
N ALA A 142 25.59 6.93 4.07
CA ALA A 142 25.14 8.02 4.93
C ALA A 142 25.93 8.12 6.24
N LYS A 143 26.23 6.99 6.88
CA LYS A 143 27.05 6.95 8.12
C LYS A 143 28.53 7.30 7.94
N ARG A 144 29.05 7.35 6.70
CA ARG A 144 30.45 7.70 6.40
C ARG A 144 30.63 9.15 5.98
N GLY A 145 29.55 9.91 5.90
CA GLY A 145 29.54 11.31 5.47
C GLY A 145 29.41 12.33 6.61
N GLU A 146 29.53 11.87 7.90
CA GLU A 146 29.69 12.75 9.08
C GLU A 146 31.16 12.97 9.40
#